data_c280956c21d473f8cbcfa40b6807a5e3
#
_entry.id   c280956c21d473f8cbcfa40b6807a5e3
#
_cell.length_a   1.000
_cell.length_b   1.000
_cell.length_c   1.000
_cell.angle_alpha   90.00
_cell.angle_beta   90.00
_cell.angle_gamma   90.00
#
_symmetry.space_group_name_H-M   'P 1'
#
loop_
_entity.id
_entity.type
_entity.pdbx_description
1 polymer ?
#
loop_
_entity_poly.entity_id
_entity_poly.type
_entity_poly.pdbx_seq_one_letter_code
_entity_poly.pdbx_strand_id
1 'polypeptide(L)'
;MNPPDDLRAIFFYGKLEDNWIGHQMAEIWKDGVYRPFLPLIKEGTVALDIGANIGLVSLYLSKYFEKIISLEPSEKHFECLNKNLVGHNITNVKPIKKALFIKGGPLPFGGPSDNTTMRSLHTAPWQDSKSDATVECITIDKLFEDEKIERVSLLKLDVEGSETEIVSSDSFARVADKIDCIVGERHAWSGRHPHQLDDALKNNGFSIEKILNDANLFVAKRK
;
A
#
# COMPACT_ATOMS: atom_id res chain seq x y z
N MET A 1 11.86 -18.00 1.36
CA MET A 1 13.06 -17.33 1.89
C MET A 1 12.67 -16.83 3.26
N ASN A 2 13.41 -17.13 4.31
CA ASN A 2 13.12 -16.56 5.63
C ASN A 2 13.44 -15.06 5.62
N PRO A 3 12.77 -14.24 6.44
CA PRO A 3 13.19 -12.87 6.62
C PRO A 3 14.67 -12.85 7.01
N PRO A 4 15.45 -11.90 6.50
CA PRO A 4 16.84 -11.76 6.90
C PRO A 4 16.95 -11.65 8.42
N ASP A 5 18.02 -12.18 8.99
CA ASP A 5 18.25 -12.12 10.44
C ASP A 5 18.31 -10.68 10.99
N ASP A 6 18.65 -9.73 10.13
CA ASP A 6 18.68 -8.30 10.40
C ASP A 6 17.29 -7.65 10.55
N LEU A 7 16.22 -8.32 10.07
CA LEU A 7 14.84 -7.83 10.23
C LEU A 7 14.19 -8.25 11.57
N ARG A 8 14.95 -8.84 12.49
CA ARG A 8 14.44 -9.23 13.81
C ARG A 8 14.09 -8.03 14.70
N ALA A 9 14.65 -6.86 14.45
CA ALA A 9 14.39 -5.64 15.19
C ALA A 9 13.40 -4.74 14.44
N ILE A 10 12.13 -5.16 14.34
CA ILE A 10 11.07 -4.34 13.74
C ILE A 10 10.38 -3.51 14.83
N PHE A 11 10.33 -2.22 14.64
CA PHE A 11 9.52 -1.32 15.47
C PHE A 11 8.07 -1.35 15.04
N PHE A 12 7.18 -1.59 15.99
CA PHE A 12 5.73 -1.57 15.76
C PHE A 12 5.01 -0.92 16.93
N TYR A 13 3.80 -0.51 16.66
CA TYR A 13 2.88 0.01 17.66
C TYR A 13 1.68 -0.93 17.75
N GLY A 14 1.41 -1.48 18.95
CA GLY A 14 0.30 -2.39 19.19
C GLY A 14 0.63 -3.39 20.30
N LYS A 15 -0.31 -4.28 20.61
CA LYS A 15 -0.08 -5.37 21.58
C LYS A 15 0.67 -6.51 20.89
N LEU A 16 1.68 -7.04 21.57
CA LEU A 16 2.46 -8.22 21.14
C LEU A 16 1.61 -9.47 20.88
N GLU A 17 0.38 -9.48 21.40
CA GLU A 17 -0.57 -10.61 21.25
C GLU A 17 -1.14 -10.70 19.84
N ASP A 18 -1.14 -9.59 19.08
CA ASP A 18 -1.55 -9.58 17.68
C ASP A 18 -0.40 -10.10 16.82
N ASN A 19 -0.44 -11.38 16.49
CA ASN A 19 0.59 -12.07 15.71
C ASN A 19 0.62 -11.61 14.22
N TRP A 20 -0.01 -10.47 13.92
CA TRP A 20 -0.16 -9.95 12.55
C TRP A 20 1.18 -9.62 11.88
N ILE A 21 2.16 -9.11 12.64
CA ILE A 21 3.51 -8.87 12.11
C ILE A 21 4.11 -10.18 11.59
N GLY A 22 3.98 -11.27 12.39
CA GLY A 22 4.43 -12.58 11.98
C GLY A 22 3.71 -13.09 10.74
N HIS A 23 2.40 -12.82 10.61
CA HIS A 23 1.63 -13.16 9.41
C HIS A 23 2.09 -12.36 8.20
N GLN A 24 2.21 -11.05 8.31
CA GLN A 24 2.70 -10.20 7.20
C GLN A 24 4.13 -10.55 6.80
N MET A 25 5.01 -10.82 7.76
CA MET A 25 6.37 -11.28 7.44
C MET A 25 6.35 -12.64 6.73
N ALA A 26 5.49 -13.57 7.15
CA ALA A 26 5.35 -14.85 6.47
C ALA A 26 4.85 -14.65 5.04
N GLU A 27 3.82 -13.86 4.84
CA GLU A 27 3.25 -13.52 3.53
C GLU A 27 4.30 -12.92 2.58
N ILE A 28 5.05 -11.91 3.06
CA ILE A 28 6.03 -11.19 2.24
C ILE A 28 7.23 -12.09 1.91
N TRP A 29 7.83 -12.74 2.90
CA TRP A 29 9.12 -13.45 2.74
C TRP A 29 8.97 -14.95 2.52
N LYS A 30 8.08 -15.63 3.23
CA LYS A 30 7.91 -17.08 3.12
C LYS A 30 7.04 -17.45 1.93
N ASP A 31 5.84 -16.89 1.86
CA ASP A 31 4.88 -17.16 0.79
C ASP A 31 5.24 -16.40 -0.48
N GLY A 32 5.94 -15.29 -0.33
CA GLY A 32 6.58 -14.57 -1.42
C GLY A 32 5.61 -13.90 -2.36
N VAL A 33 4.55 -13.29 -1.83
CA VAL A 33 3.49 -12.61 -2.60
C VAL A 33 4.05 -11.65 -3.65
N TYR A 34 5.16 -10.97 -3.34
CA TYR A 34 5.80 -10.04 -4.26
C TYR A 34 6.83 -10.67 -5.22
N ARG A 35 7.23 -11.94 -5.03
CA ARG A 35 8.24 -12.61 -5.89
C ARG A 35 7.84 -12.71 -7.36
N PRO A 36 6.58 -13.01 -7.71
CA PRO A 36 6.18 -13.11 -9.12
C PRO A 36 6.38 -11.81 -9.91
N PHE A 37 6.52 -10.66 -9.22
CA PHE A 37 6.66 -9.34 -9.85
C PHE A 37 8.12 -8.91 -10.00
N LEU A 38 9.03 -9.47 -9.22
CA LEU A 38 10.45 -9.11 -9.26
C LEU A 38 11.08 -9.26 -10.66
N PRO A 39 10.74 -10.28 -11.47
CA PRO A 39 11.26 -10.39 -12.84
C PRO A 39 10.77 -9.32 -13.81
N LEU A 40 9.72 -8.56 -13.43
CA LEU A 40 9.18 -7.48 -14.25
C LEU A 40 9.89 -6.14 -13.99
N ILE A 41 10.76 -6.11 -12.98
CA ILE A 41 11.49 -4.91 -12.56
C ILE A 41 12.69 -4.73 -13.49
N LYS A 42 12.76 -3.55 -14.11
CA LYS A 42 13.90 -3.11 -14.92
C LYS A 42 14.76 -2.17 -14.10
N GLU A 43 16.03 -2.00 -14.46
CA GLU A 43 16.89 -0.96 -13.87
C GLU A 43 16.24 0.42 -14.00
N GLY A 44 16.43 1.30 -13.02
CA GLY A 44 15.83 2.63 -12.99
C GLY A 44 14.39 2.68 -12.49
N THR A 45 13.96 1.68 -11.72
CA THR A 45 12.54 1.47 -11.42
C THR A 45 12.08 2.12 -10.12
N VAL A 46 10.88 2.70 -10.19
CA VAL A 46 10.18 3.29 -9.04
C VAL A 46 9.08 2.36 -8.57
N ALA A 47 8.98 2.16 -7.26
CA ALA A 47 7.81 1.55 -6.62
C ALA A 47 7.04 2.56 -5.78
N LEU A 48 5.72 2.38 -5.71
CA LEU A 48 4.84 3.04 -4.75
C LEU A 48 4.32 2.01 -3.76
N ASP A 49 4.50 2.27 -2.47
CA ASP A 49 3.94 1.48 -1.36
C ASP A 49 2.87 2.33 -0.68
N ILE A 50 1.63 2.14 -1.11
CA ILE A 50 0.48 2.91 -0.63
C ILE A 50 -0.24 2.14 0.46
N GLY A 51 -0.33 2.76 1.66
CA GLY A 51 -0.70 2.09 2.90
C GLY A 51 0.51 1.33 3.46
N ALA A 52 1.63 2.02 3.60
CA ALA A 52 2.90 1.39 3.95
C ALA A 52 2.94 0.84 5.38
N ASN A 53 2.00 1.24 6.23
CA ASN A 53 1.91 0.83 7.62
C ASN A 53 3.28 1.04 8.34
N ILE A 54 3.82 0.04 9.00
CA ILE A 54 5.14 0.10 9.65
C ILE A 54 6.32 -0.13 8.70
N GLY A 55 6.08 -0.30 7.40
CA GLY A 55 7.09 -0.34 6.35
C GLY A 55 7.64 -1.72 6.00
N LEU A 56 6.97 -2.83 6.35
CA LEU A 56 7.47 -4.18 6.02
C LEU A 56 7.62 -4.39 4.52
N VAL A 57 6.63 -3.98 3.72
CA VAL A 57 6.70 -4.07 2.26
C VAL A 57 7.79 -3.16 1.71
N SER A 58 7.88 -1.92 2.22
CA SER A 58 8.94 -0.98 1.85
C SER A 58 10.34 -1.56 2.10
N LEU A 59 10.57 -2.19 3.26
CA LEU A 59 11.83 -2.86 3.58
C LEU A 59 12.14 -4.01 2.62
N TYR A 60 11.11 -4.81 2.27
CA TYR A 60 11.28 -5.89 1.31
C TYR A 60 11.65 -5.36 -0.07
N LEU A 61 10.88 -4.41 -0.58
CA LEU A 61 11.04 -3.83 -1.91
C LEU A 61 12.33 -3.01 -2.06
N SER A 62 12.89 -2.46 -0.96
CA SER A 62 14.11 -1.65 -0.99
C SER A 62 15.32 -2.37 -1.59
N LYS A 63 15.29 -3.71 -1.63
CA LYS A 63 16.33 -4.55 -2.21
C LYS A 63 16.25 -4.67 -3.73
N TYR A 64 15.16 -4.22 -4.34
CA TYR A 64 14.86 -4.47 -5.75
C TYR A 64 14.60 -3.21 -6.55
N PHE A 65 14.26 -2.10 -5.90
CA PHE A 65 13.91 -0.84 -6.56
C PHE A 65 14.94 0.25 -6.24
N GLU A 66 15.20 1.11 -7.20
CA GLU A 66 16.09 2.25 -6.99
C GLU A 66 15.46 3.33 -6.12
N LYS A 67 14.17 3.52 -6.27
CA LYS A 67 13.39 4.50 -5.49
C LYS A 67 12.06 3.90 -5.09
N ILE A 68 11.69 4.07 -3.82
CA ILE A 68 10.37 3.74 -3.31
C ILE A 68 9.78 4.98 -2.66
N ILE A 69 8.51 5.23 -2.93
CA ILE A 69 7.73 6.26 -2.24
C ILE A 69 6.65 5.55 -1.45
N SER A 70 6.65 5.75 -0.14
CA SER A 70 5.79 5.04 0.80
C SER A 70 4.84 6.02 1.48
N LEU A 71 3.54 5.83 1.30
CA LEU A 71 2.51 6.65 1.92
C LEU A 71 1.89 5.92 3.12
N GLU A 72 1.90 6.58 4.26
CA GLU A 72 1.23 6.12 5.49
C GLU A 72 0.62 7.31 6.23
N PRO A 73 -0.73 7.37 6.38
CA PRO A 73 -1.38 8.50 7.02
C PRO A 73 -1.34 8.48 8.54
N SER A 74 -1.31 7.30 9.17
CA SER A 74 -1.32 7.17 10.63
C SER A 74 -0.02 7.67 11.24
N GLU A 75 -0.09 8.63 12.17
CA GLU A 75 1.09 9.17 12.87
C GLU A 75 1.95 8.06 13.47
N LYS A 76 1.32 7.15 14.19
CA LYS A 76 2.01 6.09 14.93
C LYS A 76 2.69 5.08 13.99
N HIS A 77 2.01 4.69 12.91
CA HIS A 77 2.60 3.79 11.91
C HIS A 77 3.71 4.47 11.14
N PHE A 78 3.51 5.74 10.78
CA PHE A 78 4.53 6.53 10.11
C PHE A 78 5.80 6.72 10.95
N GLU A 79 5.67 6.90 12.27
CA GLU A 79 6.82 6.90 13.17
C GLU A 79 7.55 5.54 13.17
N CYS A 80 6.80 4.42 13.20
CA CYS A 80 7.39 3.09 13.13
C CYS A 80 8.07 2.84 11.78
N LEU A 81 7.42 3.22 10.67
CA LEU A 81 8.00 3.18 9.33
C LEU A 81 9.37 3.88 9.30
N ASN A 82 9.44 5.11 9.79
CA ASN A 82 10.71 5.86 9.81
C ASN A 82 11.77 5.17 10.68
N LYS A 83 11.40 4.69 11.87
CA LYS A 83 12.33 3.96 12.75
C LYS A 83 12.85 2.69 12.08
N ASN A 84 11.99 1.95 11.38
CA ASN A 84 12.37 0.75 10.65
C ASN A 84 13.32 1.06 9.50
N LEU A 85 13.04 2.09 8.71
CA LEU A 85 13.93 2.51 7.62
C LEU A 85 15.32 2.90 8.15
N VAL A 86 15.37 3.71 9.21
CA VAL A 86 16.64 4.11 9.83
C VAL A 86 17.36 2.93 10.46
N GLY A 87 16.65 2.08 11.21
CA GLY A 87 17.23 0.93 11.89
C GLY A 87 17.84 -0.11 10.94
N HIS A 88 17.34 -0.19 9.71
CA HIS A 88 17.85 -1.08 8.67
C HIS A 88 18.71 -0.39 7.61
N ASN A 89 19.13 0.88 7.85
CA ASN A 89 19.96 1.67 6.94
C ASN A 89 19.38 1.78 5.52
N ILE A 90 18.06 1.86 5.38
CA ILE A 90 17.38 2.00 4.10
C ILE A 90 17.39 3.46 3.67
N THR A 91 17.97 3.76 2.51
CA THR A 91 18.16 5.12 1.99
C THR A 91 17.39 5.40 0.70
N ASN A 92 16.86 4.38 0.05
CA ASN A 92 16.14 4.49 -1.23
C ASN A 92 14.61 4.51 -1.06
N VAL A 93 14.10 4.60 0.18
CA VAL A 93 12.69 4.75 0.49
C VAL A 93 12.42 6.16 0.99
N LYS A 94 11.48 6.86 0.35
CA LYS A 94 10.97 8.17 0.79
C LYS A 94 9.62 7.99 1.45
N PRO A 95 9.50 8.10 2.78
CA PRO A 95 8.22 8.06 3.47
C PRO A 95 7.52 9.41 3.37
N ILE A 96 6.19 9.39 3.17
CA ILE A 96 5.32 10.57 3.10
C ILE A 96 4.11 10.32 4.02
N LYS A 97 3.88 11.22 4.99
CA LYS A 97 2.75 11.13 5.91
C LYS A 97 1.48 11.67 5.27
N LYS A 98 0.91 10.92 4.35
CA LYS A 98 -0.35 11.22 3.66
C LYS A 98 -1.12 9.94 3.34
N ALA A 99 -2.44 10.07 3.21
CA ALA A 99 -3.27 9.06 2.57
C ALA A 99 -3.36 9.30 1.06
N LEU A 100 -3.35 8.24 0.26
CA LEU A 100 -3.78 8.34 -1.13
C LEU A 100 -5.31 8.31 -1.18
N PHE A 101 -5.92 9.29 -1.86
CA PHE A 101 -7.37 9.32 -2.03
C PHE A 101 -7.77 10.04 -3.32
N ILE A 102 -9.10 10.10 -3.59
CA ILE A 102 -9.64 10.73 -4.80
C ILE A 102 -9.59 12.26 -4.76
N LYS A 103 -9.36 12.86 -3.59
CA LYS A 103 -9.18 14.29 -3.38
C LYS A 103 -8.07 14.57 -2.38
N GLY A 104 -7.40 15.69 -2.55
CA GLY A 104 -6.39 16.18 -1.61
C GLY A 104 -6.98 16.94 -0.42
N GLY A 105 -6.11 17.26 0.54
CA GLY A 105 -6.42 18.01 1.75
C GLY A 105 -6.82 17.14 2.94
N PRO A 106 -7.22 17.78 4.05
CA PRO A 106 -7.53 17.05 5.29
C PRO A 106 -8.85 16.29 5.20
N LEU A 107 -8.81 15.01 5.57
CA LEU A 107 -10.00 14.16 5.66
C LEU A 107 -10.06 13.42 7.00
N PRO A 108 -11.29 13.13 7.49
CA PRO A 108 -11.47 12.25 8.63
C PRO A 108 -10.86 10.87 8.40
N PHE A 109 -10.14 10.37 9.40
CA PHE A 109 -9.48 9.07 9.37
C PHE A 109 -9.79 8.34 10.67
N GLY A 110 -10.45 7.21 10.58
CA GLY A 110 -10.92 6.48 11.73
C GLY A 110 -10.69 4.98 11.64
N GLY A 111 -10.95 4.32 12.74
CA GLY A 111 -10.80 2.89 12.89
C GLY A 111 -10.63 2.54 14.36
N PRO A 112 -10.62 1.24 14.74
CA PRO A 112 -10.35 0.83 16.09
C PRO A 112 -9.02 1.42 16.57
N SER A 113 -9.04 2.13 17.71
CA SER A 113 -7.84 2.81 18.25
C SER A 113 -6.69 1.85 18.54
N ASP A 114 -7.02 0.58 18.74
CA ASP A 114 -6.09 -0.47 19.16
C ASP A 114 -5.69 -1.40 18.01
N ASN A 115 -6.33 -1.29 16.85
CA ASN A 115 -6.02 -2.11 15.68
C ASN A 115 -5.16 -1.32 14.70
N THR A 116 -3.97 -1.83 14.46
CA THR A 116 -2.96 -1.18 13.65
C THR A 116 -3.20 -1.36 12.15
N THR A 117 -4.08 -2.29 11.75
CA THR A 117 -4.29 -2.66 10.35
C THR A 117 -5.58 -2.14 9.75
N MET A 118 -6.59 -1.76 10.55
CA MET A 118 -7.94 -1.47 10.07
C MET A 118 -8.32 0.02 10.14
N ARG A 119 -7.38 0.94 10.00
CA ARG A 119 -7.68 2.37 9.95
C ARG A 119 -7.85 2.83 8.51
N SER A 120 -8.97 3.49 8.24
CA SER A 120 -9.41 3.82 6.88
C SER A 120 -10.03 5.21 6.79
N LEU A 121 -10.14 5.73 5.57
CA LEU A 121 -11.01 6.86 5.22
C LEU A 121 -12.48 6.43 5.11
N HIS A 122 -12.76 5.15 5.09
CA HIS A 122 -14.10 4.58 5.17
C HIS A 122 -14.42 4.09 6.58
N THR A 123 -15.68 4.26 6.98
CA THR A 123 -16.20 3.64 8.21
C THR A 123 -16.64 2.22 7.87
N ALA A 124 -15.97 1.23 8.42
CA ALA A 124 -16.45 -0.15 8.32
C ALA A 124 -17.78 -0.31 9.10
N PRO A 125 -18.69 -1.17 8.64
CA PRO A 125 -20.00 -1.35 9.26
C PRO A 125 -19.99 -1.76 10.75
N TRP A 126 -18.86 -2.29 11.21
CA TRP A 126 -18.65 -2.72 12.61
C TRP A 126 -17.84 -1.70 13.44
N GLN A 127 -17.53 -0.56 12.86
CA GLN A 127 -16.84 0.50 13.57
C GLN A 127 -17.85 1.44 14.22
N ASP A 128 -17.91 1.45 15.54
CA ASP A 128 -18.42 2.58 16.33
C ASP A 128 -17.45 3.77 16.18
N SER A 129 -17.25 4.18 14.93
CA SER A 129 -16.14 5.05 14.59
C SER A 129 -16.59 6.50 14.58
N LYS A 130 -16.34 7.16 15.69
CA LYS A 130 -16.00 8.57 15.60
C LYS A 130 -14.58 8.62 15.00
N SER A 131 -14.47 9.28 13.86
CA SER A 131 -13.15 9.68 13.36
C SER A 131 -12.43 10.43 14.48
N ASP A 132 -11.36 9.87 14.99
CA ASP A 132 -10.58 10.44 16.08
C ASP A 132 -9.38 11.25 15.59
N ALA A 133 -9.17 11.25 14.29
CA ALA A 133 -8.05 11.94 13.64
C ALA A 133 -8.44 12.52 12.28
N THR A 134 -7.68 13.52 11.86
CA THR A 134 -7.69 14.05 10.49
C THR A 134 -6.32 13.79 9.88
N VAL A 135 -6.28 13.30 8.64
CA VAL A 135 -5.04 13.06 7.91
C VAL A 135 -5.02 13.85 6.61
N GLU A 136 -3.84 14.26 6.20
CA GLU A 136 -3.64 14.89 4.90
C GLU A 136 -3.73 13.82 3.80
N CYS A 137 -4.47 14.15 2.76
CA CYS A 137 -4.65 13.30 1.58
C CYS A 137 -4.01 13.93 0.35
N ILE A 138 -3.61 13.07 -0.60
CA ILE A 138 -3.08 13.43 -1.91
C ILE A 138 -3.72 12.55 -2.97
N THR A 139 -3.97 13.11 -4.16
CA THR A 139 -4.38 12.33 -5.33
C THR A 139 -3.16 11.69 -6.00
N ILE A 140 -3.36 10.60 -6.75
CA ILE A 140 -2.23 9.90 -7.35
C ILE A 140 -1.53 10.73 -8.42
N ASP A 141 -2.26 11.48 -9.24
CA ASP A 141 -1.68 12.37 -10.25
C ASP A 141 -0.87 13.50 -9.61
N LYS A 142 -1.35 14.04 -8.48
CA LYS A 142 -0.59 15.04 -7.71
C LYS A 142 0.67 14.44 -7.08
N LEU A 143 0.61 13.19 -6.63
CA LEU A 143 1.80 12.47 -6.15
C LEU A 143 2.83 12.31 -7.27
N PHE A 144 2.40 11.94 -8.49
CA PHE A 144 3.27 11.84 -9.65
C PHE A 144 3.94 13.19 -9.98
N GLU A 145 3.18 14.28 -9.92
CA GLU A 145 3.69 15.64 -10.16
C GLU A 145 4.70 16.06 -9.09
N ASP A 146 4.33 15.98 -7.81
CA ASP A 146 5.16 16.45 -6.68
C ASP A 146 6.48 15.68 -6.58
N GLU A 147 6.45 14.36 -6.86
CA GLU A 147 7.61 13.49 -6.77
C GLU A 147 8.35 13.31 -8.11
N LYS A 148 7.89 13.99 -9.18
CA LYS A 148 8.44 13.94 -10.53
C LYS A 148 8.55 12.50 -11.05
N ILE A 149 7.47 11.72 -10.88
CA ILE A 149 7.43 10.33 -11.28
C ILE A 149 7.06 10.25 -12.76
N GLU A 150 7.95 9.69 -13.56
CA GLU A 150 7.69 9.45 -14.98
C GLU A 150 7.01 8.10 -15.20
N ARG A 151 7.43 7.07 -14.45
CA ARG A 151 6.88 5.72 -14.54
C ARG A 151 7.01 4.97 -13.21
N VAL A 152 6.05 4.12 -12.93
CA VAL A 152 5.99 3.23 -11.75
C VAL A 152 5.97 1.78 -12.23
N SER A 153 6.97 1.00 -11.85
CA SER A 153 7.01 -0.42 -12.20
C SER A 153 6.12 -1.27 -11.30
N LEU A 154 5.98 -0.86 -10.04
CA LEU A 154 5.11 -1.53 -9.09
C LEU A 154 4.37 -0.51 -8.21
N LEU A 155 3.05 -0.58 -8.23
CA LEU A 155 2.17 0.07 -7.26
C LEU A 155 1.61 -1.00 -6.31
N LYS A 156 1.99 -0.98 -5.04
CA LYS A 156 1.24 -1.67 -3.98
C LYS A 156 0.11 -0.76 -3.53
N LEU A 157 -1.12 -1.27 -3.57
CA LEU A 157 -2.33 -0.54 -3.19
C LEU A 157 -3.12 -1.34 -2.16
N ASP A 158 -3.03 -0.91 -0.91
CA ASP A 158 -3.66 -1.56 0.23
C ASP A 158 -4.00 -0.45 1.24
N VAL A 159 -5.20 0.08 1.12
CA VAL A 159 -5.66 1.31 1.78
C VAL A 159 -6.96 1.12 2.56
N GLU A 160 -7.23 -0.12 2.91
CA GLU A 160 -8.31 -0.48 3.80
C GLU A 160 -9.68 0.04 3.29
N GLY A 161 -10.01 -0.29 2.02
CA GLY A 161 -11.32 -0.12 1.43
C GLY A 161 -11.51 1.04 0.46
N SER A 162 -10.49 1.86 0.20
CA SER A 162 -10.56 2.96 -0.78
C SER A 162 -10.04 2.59 -2.18
N GLU A 163 -9.64 1.35 -2.41
CA GLU A 163 -8.99 0.90 -3.64
C GLU A 163 -9.87 1.17 -4.88
N THR A 164 -11.15 0.82 -4.76
CA THR A 164 -12.11 0.97 -5.88
C THR A 164 -12.29 2.43 -6.26
N GLU A 165 -12.48 3.33 -5.28
CA GLU A 165 -12.64 4.76 -5.54
C GLU A 165 -11.37 5.34 -6.19
N ILE A 166 -10.21 5.00 -5.67
CA ILE A 166 -8.93 5.49 -6.18
C ILE A 166 -8.78 5.07 -7.64
N VAL A 167 -8.94 3.77 -7.95
CA VAL A 167 -8.75 3.25 -9.31
C VAL A 167 -9.83 3.74 -10.28
N SER A 168 -11.03 4.06 -9.79
CA SER A 168 -12.13 4.61 -10.61
C SER A 168 -12.03 6.11 -10.83
N SER A 169 -11.07 6.79 -10.19
CA SER A 169 -10.98 8.26 -10.24
C SER A 169 -10.33 8.78 -11.51
N ASP A 170 -10.69 10.00 -11.90
CA ASP A 170 -10.04 10.72 -13.01
C ASP A 170 -8.54 10.94 -12.72
N SER A 171 -8.15 11.12 -11.46
CA SER A 171 -6.76 11.28 -11.08
C SER A 171 -5.93 10.03 -11.37
N PHE A 172 -6.50 8.84 -11.15
CA PHE A 172 -5.86 7.59 -11.49
C PHE A 172 -5.78 7.40 -13.02
N ALA A 173 -6.87 7.68 -13.73
CA ALA A 173 -6.90 7.56 -15.19
C ALA A 173 -5.82 8.39 -15.89
N ARG A 174 -5.47 9.57 -15.33
CA ARG A 174 -4.41 10.46 -15.88
C ARG A 174 -3.00 9.88 -15.80
N VAL A 175 -2.75 8.91 -14.92
CA VAL A 175 -1.42 8.32 -14.71
C VAL A 175 -1.40 6.81 -14.93
N ALA A 176 -2.55 6.23 -15.21
CA ALA A 176 -2.68 4.79 -15.35
C ALA A 176 -1.71 4.21 -16.38
N ASP A 177 -1.48 4.89 -17.50
CA ASP A 177 -0.55 4.47 -18.56
C ASP A 177 0.92 4.48 -18.14
N LYS A 178 1.25 5.12 -17.03
CA LYS A 178 2.59 5.18 -16.42
C LYS A 178 2.83 4.12 -15.35
N ILE A 179 1.86 3.22 -15.10
CA ILE A 179 1.95 2.17 -14.10
C ILE A 179 2.01 0.81 -14.79
N ASP A 180 3.04 0.01 -14.55
CA ASP A 180 3.24 -1.29 -15.19
C ASP A 180 2.48 -2.41 -14.49
N CYS A 181 2.54 -2.43 -13.16
CA CYS A 181 1.94 -3.48 -12.35
C CYS A 181 1.34 -2.92 -11.06
N ILE A 182 0.21 -3.46 -10.66
CA ILE A 182 -0.46 -3.15 -9.39
C ILE A 182 -0.63 -4.44 -8.61
N VAL A 183 -0.26 -4.41 -7.34
CA VAL A 183 -0.54 -5.46 -6.36
C VAL A 183 -1.34 -4.86 -5.23
N GLY A 184 -2.40 -5.49 -4.81
CA GLY A 184 -3.22 -4.93 -3.73
C GLY A 184 -4.15 -5.95 -3.11
N GLU A 185 -4.84 -5.49 -2.08
CA GLU A 185 -5.85 -6.25 -1.39
C GLU A 185 -7.25 -5.69 -1.69
N ARG A 186 -8.25 -6.59 -1.80
CA ARG A 186 -9.66 -6.25 -1.96
C ARG A 186 -10.34 -6.26 -0.62
N HIS A 187 -10.79 -5.12 -0.18
CA HIS A 187 -11.52 -5.00 1.09
C HIS A 187 -13.04 -5.04 0.83
N ALA A 188 -13.59 -6.24 0.73
CA ALA A 188 -15.02 -6.46 0.45
C ALA A 188 -15.95 -5.84 1.51
N TRP A 189 -15.47 -5.63 2.73
CA TRP A 189 -16.22 -5.01 3.81
C TRP A 189 -16.50 -3.51 3.56
N SER A 190 -15.81 -2.85 2.67
CA SER A 190 -16.07 -1.45 2.30
C SER A 190 -17.43 -1.23 1.62
N GLY A 191 -18.23 -2.29 1.45
CA GLY A 191 -19.49 -2.25 0.72
C GLY A 191 -19.33 -2.26 -0.80
N ARG A 192 -18.11 -2.43 -1.27
CA ARG A 192 -17.78 -2.56 -2.70
C ARG A 192 -17.62 -4.02 -3.08
N HIS A 193 -18.27 -4.43 -4.15
CA HIS A 193 -18.05 -5.76 -4.70
C HIS A 193 -16.68 -5.84 -5.38
N PRO A 194 -15.95 -6.96 -5.22
CA PRO A 194 -14.66 -7.17 -5.89
C PRO A 194 -14.67 -6.89 -7.40
N HIS A 195 -15.80 -7.16 -8.08
CA HIS A 195 -15.97 -6.88 -9.50
C HIS A 195 -15.83 -5.40 -9.87
N GLN A 196 -16.21 -4.47 -8.98
CA GLN A 196 -16.11 -3.03 -9.26
C GLN A 196 -14.65 -2.59 -9.40
N LEU A 197 -13.77 -3.09 -8.53
CA LEU A 197 -12.33 -2.86 -8.64
C LEU A 197 -11.75 -3.50 -9.90
N ASP A 198 -12.14 -4.75 -10.17
CA ASP A 198 -11.70 -5.48 -11.36
C ASP A 198 -12.09 -4.77 -12.65
N ASP A 199 -13.33 -4.26 -12.73
CA ASP A 199 -13.80 -3.51 -13.89
C ASP A 199 -13.09 -2.15 -14.01
N ALA A 200 -12.87 -1.45 -12.90
CA ALA A 200 -12.10 -0.20 -12.90
C ALA A 200 -10.66 -0.41 -13.38
N LEU A 201 -10.00 -1.48 -12.95
CA LEU A 201 -8.65 -1.84 -13.42
C LEU A 201 -8.65 -2.15 -14.92
N LYS A 202 -9.61 -2.94 -15.41
CA LYS A 202 -9.73 -3.27 -16.85
C LYS A 202 -9.99 -2.02 -17.69
N ASN A 203 -10.86 -1.11 -17.23
CA ASN A 203 -11.16 0.16 -17.91
C ASN A 203 -9.94 1.07 -18.01
N ASN A 204 -9.02 0.96 -17.05
CA ASN A 204 -7.74 1.66 -17.05
C ASN A 204 -6.61 0.88 -17.80
N GLY A 205 -6.95 -0.18 -18.55
CA GLY A 205 -6.01 -0.89 -19.43
C GLY A 205 -5.18 -1.97 -18.75
N PHE A 206 -5.62 -2.48 -17.58
CA PHE A 206 -4.95 -3.59 -16.91
C PHE A 206 -5.62 -4.93 -17.20
N SER A 207 -4.83 -6.00 -17.18
CA SER A 207 -5.30 -7.37 -17.09
C SER A 207 -5.09 -7.88 -15.67
N ILE A 208 -6.09 -8.62 -15.14
CA ILE A 208 -6.01 -9.13 -13.77
C ILE A 208 -5.55 -10.58 -13.83
N GLU A 209 -4.52 -10.88 -13.05
CA GLU A 209 -4.03 -12.25 -12.85
C GLU A 209 -4.51 -12.76 -11.49
N LYS A 210 -4.88 -14.04 -11.42
CA LYS A 210 -5.19 -14.68 -10.13
C LYS A 210 -3.90 -14.94 -9.37
N ILE A 211 -3.80 -14.44 -8.15
CA ILE A 211 -2.79 -14.91 -7.19
C ILE A 211 -3.27 -16.20 -6.55
N LEU A 212 -2.36 -17.15 -6.43
CA LEU A 212 -2.63 -18.56 -6.19
C LEU A 212 -3.09 -18.82 -4.77
N ASN A 213 -3.44 -18.21 -3.85
CA ASN A 213 -3.90 -18.71 -2.53
C ASN A 213 -4.73 -17.72 -1.68
N ASP A 214 -4.97 -16.51 -2.15
CA ASP A 214 -5.82 -15.56 -1.42
C ASP A 214 -6.79 -14.88 -2.38
N ALA A 215 -8.10 -15.01 -2.11
CA ALA A 215 -9.16 -14.40 -2.91
C ALA A 215 -9.18 -12.87 -2.83
N ASN A 216 -8.58 -12.30 -1.79
CA ASN A 216 -8.54 -10.86 -1.56
C ASN A 216 -7.37 -10.19 -2.26
N LEU A 217 -6.26 -10.89 -2.44
CA LEU A 217 -5.11 -10.36 -3.16
C LEU A 217 -5.38 -10.32 -4.68
N PHE A 218 -4.93 -9.25 -5.31
CA PHE A 218 -5.00 -9.13 -6.77
C PHE A 218 -3.67 -8.64 -7.34
N VAL A 219 -3.45 -9.02 -8.59
CA VAL A 219 -2.39 -8.50 -9.43
C VAL A 219 -3.01 -8.01 -10.72
N ALA A 220 -2.68 -6.80 -11.08
CA ALA A 220 -3.08 -6.23 -12.34
C ALA A 220 -1.84 -5.78 -13.11
N LYS A 221 -1.71 -6.24 -14.35
CA LYS A 221 -0.60 -5.87 -15.25
C LYS A 221 -1.12 -5.06 -16.41
N ARG A 222 -0.36 -4.08 -16.82
CA ARG A 222 -0.66 -3.31 -18.01
C ARG A 222 -0.62 -4.23 -19.24
N LYS A 223 -1.63 -4.04 -20.10
CA LYS A 223 -1.72 -4.75 -21.39
C LYS A 223 -0.72 -4.20 -22.41
#